data_2bc9da0687c94d9e08a8f7da84bcc269
#
_entry.id   2bc9da0687c94d9e08a8f7da84bcc269
#
_cell.length_a   1.000
_cell.length_b   1.000
_cell.length_c   1.000
_cell.angle_alpha   90.00
_cell.angle_beta   90.00
_cell.angle_gamma   90.00
#
_symmetry.space_group_name_H-M   'P 1'
#
loop_
_entity.id
_entity.type
_entity.pdbx_description
1 polymer ?
#
loop_
_entity_poly.entity_id
_entity_poly.type
_entity_poly.pdbx_seq_one_letter_code
_entity_poly.pdbx_strand_id
1 'polypeptide(L)'
;MRIKLTIFFLLFAIISFANDSTKHAFVEKLANTDHTSNADGDRVEKEKMSAVDYVPEIHGTVRAKYEYSPQLDASRFQVRNARFSVTGNVHQMVAYKAELELSDRGQTRILDAYVRILPIKGLALTLGQVKKQFSTDNLRSPHNMLFANSAFIVSKFANLRDVGFTIGYNAKEYVPIEAIFGVYNGNGLYNQKIWKKHFDYTGRLIFNTCKYFAFDLNWQSIKPENVRMNVFDLSMRADFYGAHLEAEGAYKIYQNNVFKPSYGFTGIAYYDIMLPKVFHHLRVLGRYDMMTDDYDGSDLIEEGIDVVYPITTTARQRITAGITLGLAKPILAELRINYEKYFHRDWSSIGADDNDKLVIEIVARF
;
A
#
# COMPACT_ATOMS: atom_id res chain seq x y z
N MET A 1 30.93 -12.54 7.57
CA MET A 1 31.29 -11.11 7.55
C MET A 1 31.58 -10.55 6.14
N ARG A 2 31.75 -11.35 5.10
CA ARG A 2 32.05 -10.87 3.71
C ARG A 2 30.83 -10.44 2.88
N ILE A 3 29.62 -10.90 3.20
CA ILE A 3 28.40 -10.58 2.42
C ILE A 3 27.90 -9.14 2.69
N LYS A 4 28.14 -8.58 3.89
CA LYS A 4 27.71 -7.21 4.24
C LYS A 4 28.45 -6.10 3.50
N LEU A 5 29.68 -6.37 3.04
CA LEU A 5 30.51 -5.38 2.35
C LEU A 5 30.15 -5.27 0.85
N THR A 6 29.72 -6.36 0.24
CA THR A 6 29.37 -6.40 -1.19
C THR A 6 28.07 -5.61 -1.49
N ILE A 7 27.10 -5.65 -0.59
CA ILE A 7 25.85 -4.88 -0.74
C ILE A 7 26.12 -3.38 -0.59
N PHE A 8 27.02 -2.99 0.31
CA PHE A 8 27.40 -1.57 0.50
C PHE A 8 28.14 -0.99 -0.72
N PHE A 9 29.01 -1.78 -1.37
CA PHE A 9 29.70 -1.36 -2.58
C PHE A 9 28.79 -1.31 -3.81
N LEU A 10 27.77 -2.19 -3.90
CA LEU A 10 26.78 -2.11 -4.98
C LEU A 10 25.93 -0.84 -4.87
N LEU A 11 25.53 -0.45 -3.67
CA LEU A 11 24.81 0.81 -3.39
C LEU A 11 25.68 2.05 -3.73
N PHE A 12 26.99 2.00 -3.44
CA PHE A 12 27.89 3.13 -3.73
C PHE A 12 28.21 3.24 -5.22
N ALA A 13 28.31 2.14 -5.96
CA ALA A 13 28.48 2.14 -7.41
C ALA A 13 27.26 2.74 -8.13
N ILE A 14 26.05 2.49 -7.66
CA ILE A 14 24.80 3.06 -8.20
C ILE A 14 24.78 4.59 -8.02
N ILE A 15 25.30 5.10 -6.90
CA ILE A 15 25.36 6.55 -6.61
C ILE A 15 26.41 7.26 -7.50
N SER A 16 27.50 6.59 -7.84
CA SER A 16 28.58 7.18 -8.67
C SER A 16 28.22 7.32 -10.15
N PHE A 17 27.27 6.53 -10.67
CA PHE A 17 26.79 6.64 -12.06
C PHE A 17 25.75 7.75 -12.28
N ALA A 18 25.23 8.39 -11.22
CA ALA A 18 24.18 9.40 -11.30
C ALA A 18 24.67 10.82 -11.65
N ASN A 19 25.96 11.04 -11.84
CA ASN A 19 26.55 12.38 -11.91
C ASN A 19 26.97 12.83 -13.34
N ASP A 20 26.25 12.39 -14.36
CA ASP A 20 26.52 12.81 -15.73
C ASP A 20 25.46 13.80 -16.24
N SER A 21 25.87 15.06 -16.34
CA SER A 21 25.03 16.24 -16.60
C SER A 21 24.48 16.39 -18.03
N THR A 22 24.79 15.48 -18.93
CA THR A 22 24.41 15.58 -20.36
C THR A 22 23.08 14.88 -20.72
N LYS A 23 22.41 14.25 -19.76
CA LYS A 23 21.16 13.50 -19.98
C LYS A 23 19.90 14.21 -19.47
N HIS A 24 20.03 15.46 -19.00
CA HIS A 24 18.95 16.20 -18.33
C HIS A 24 17.70 16.47 -19.19
N ALA A 25 17.83 16.73 -20.48
CA ALA A 25 16.71 17.14 -21.34
C ALA A 25 15.71 16.00 -21.67
N PHE A 26 16.16 14.75 -21.70
CA PHE A 26 15.29 13.60 -21.98
C PHE A 26 14.56 13.11 -20.71
N VAL A 27 15.24 13.20 -19.57
CA VAL A 27 14.72 12.80 -18.26
C VAL A 27 13.67 13.78 -17.75
N GLU A 28 13.81 15.07 -18.02
CA GLU A 28 12.84 16.09 -17.63
C GLU A 28 11.48 15.93 -18.34
N LYS A 29 11.49 15.39 -19.55
CA LYS A 29 10.27 15.06 -20.30
C LYS A 29 9.55 13.81 -19.81
N LEU A 30 10.27 12.87 -19.18
CA LEU A 30 9.74 11.68 -18.53
C LEU A 30 9.33 11.94 -17.06
N ALA A 31 10.00 12.87 -16.38
CA ALA A 31 9.72 13.24 -14.99
C ALA A 31 8.42 14.04 -14.83
N ASN A 32 7.88 14.62 -15.92
CA ASN A 32 6.55 15.26 -15.93
C ASN A 32 5.39 14.28 -16.15
N THR A 33 5.66 12.99 -16.36
CA THR A 33 4.66 11.96 -16.11
C THR A 33 4.68 11.66 -14.63
N ASP A 34 3.59 11.95 -13.93
CA ASP A 34 3.34 11.73 -12.48
C ASP A 34 3.60 10.26 -12.05
N HIS A 35 4.84 9.84 -12.11
CA HIS A 35 5.35 8.61 -11.50
C HIS A 35 5.81 8.83 -10.06
N THR A 36 5.35 9.91 -9.44
CA THR A 36 5.33 9.90 -8.00
C THR A 36 4.31 8.82 -7.63
N SER A 37 4.82 7.67 -7.24
CA SER A 37 4.06 6.67 -6.52
C SER A 37 3.48 7.36 -5.29
N ASN A 38 2.37 8.05 -5.53
CA ASN A 38 1.55 8.53 -4.44
C ASN A 38 1.00 7.27 -3.79
N ALA A 39 1.76 6.74 -2.81
CA ALA A 39 1.05 6.27 -1.66
C ALA A 39 0.09 7.43 -1.37
N ASP A 40 -1.20 7.24 -1.60
CA ASP A 40 -2.23 8.22 -1.31
C ASP A 40 -2.39 8.36 0.21
N GLY A 41 -1.27 8.54 0.86
CA GLY A 41 -1.20 9.27 2.09
C GLY A 41 -1.08 10.69 1.62
N ASP A 42 -2.21 11.38 1.56
CA ASP A 42 -2.36 12.79 1.30
C ASP A 42 -1.03 13.56 1.37
N ARG A 43 -0.40 13.75 0.22
CA ARG A 43 0.68 14.70 0.14
C ARG A 43 0.13 16.03 0.62
N VAL A 44 0.72 16.55 1.67
CA VAL A 44 0.65 17.96 2.01
C VAL A 44 1.48 18.70 0.94
N GLU A 45 1.05 18.61 -0.32
CA GLU A 45 1.51 19.50 -1.36
C GLU A 45 0.56 20.67 -1.41
N LYS A 46 0.96 21.77 -0.76
CA LYS A 46 0.62 23.10 -1.24
C LYS A 46 1.83 23.99 -1.25
N GLU A 47 2.39 24.07 -2.44
CA GLU A 47 3.09 25.27 -2.85
C GLU A 47 2.08 26.40 -3.01
N LYS A 48 2.47 27.56 -2.48
CA LYS A 48 1.87 28.91 -2.58
C LYS A 48 0.58 29.10 -1.76
N MET A 49 0.67 30.03 -0.83
CA MET A 49 -0.46 30.80 -0.28
C MET A 49 -1.10 31.70 -1.37
N SER A 50 -1.58 31.11 -2.43
CA SER A 50 -2.54 31.72 -3.35
C SER A 50 -3.92 31.21 -2.96
N ALA A 51 -4.96 32.02 -3.11
CA ALA A 51 -6.33 31.82 -2.69
C ALA A 51 -6.74 30.36 -2.50
N VAL A 52 -7.10 29.97 -1.27
CA VAL A 52 -7.56 28.60 -0.98
C VAL A 52 -8.81 28.36 -1.78
N ASP A 53 -8.80 27.33 -2.62
CA ASP A 53 -10.00 26.89 -3.30
C ASP A 53 -10.88 26.12 -2.30
N TYR A 54 -12.06 26.66 -2.07
CA TYR A 54 -13.07 26.06 -1.18
C TYR A 54 -14.04 25.15 -1.94
N VAL A 55 -13.90 25.04 -3.27
CA VAL A 55 -14.74 24.14 -4.07
C VAL A 55 -14.33 22.70 -3.77
N PRO A 56 -15.27 21.82 -3.38
CA PRO A 56 -14.97 20.42 -3.15
C PRO A 56 -14.52 19.72 -4.45
N GLU A 57 -13.46 18.93 -4.35
CA GLU A 57 -13.02 18.05 -5.43
C GLU A 57 -13.71 16.69 -5.29
N ILE A 58 -14.25 16.20 -6.39
CA ILE A 58 -14.93 14.90 -6.46
C ILE A 58 -14.05 13.94 -7.26
N HIS A 59 -13.83 12.75 -6.70
CA HIS A 59 -13.06 11.71 -7.37
C HIS A 59 -13.83 10.40 -7.36
N GLY A 60 -13.70 9.63 -8.44
CA GLY A 60 -14.27 8.31 -8.54
C GLY A 60 -13.27 7.29 -9.05
N THR A 61 -13.37 6.05 -8.58
CA THR A 61 -12.57 4.92 -9.07
C THR A 61 -13.41 3.67 -9.16
N VAL A 62 -13.49 3.09 -10.35
CA VAL A 62 -14.13 1.79 -10.59
C VAL A 62 -13.08 0.79 -11.04
N ARG A 63 -13.08 -0.38 -10.42
CA ARG A 63 -12.26 -1.53 -10.81
C ARG A 63 -13.16 -2.74 -10.95
N ALA A 64 -13.21 -3.31 -12.15
CA ALA A 64 -13.93 -4.54 -12.45
C ALA A 64 -12.96 -5.56 -13.00
N LYS A 65 -13.06 -6.81 -12.55
CA LYS A 65 -12.17 -7.89 -12.98
C LYS A 65 -12.90 -9.18 -13.31
N TYR A 66 -12.29 -9.93 -14.21
CA TYR A 66 -12.57 -11.33 -14.49
C TYR A 66 -11.42 -12.16 -13.94
N GLU A 67 -11.71 -13.27 -13.29
CA GLU A 67 -10.73 -14.24 -12.79
C GLU A 67 -11.09 -15.64 -13.30
N TYR A 68 -10.09 -16.39 -13.74
CA TYR A 68 -10.19 -17.80 -14.08
C TYR A 68 -9.10 -18.57 -13.32
N SER A 69 -9.49 -19.62 -12.60
CA SER A 69 -8.58 -20.54 -11.92
C SER A 69 -8.54 -21.89 -12.63
N PRO A 70 -7.37 -22.27 -13.20
CA PRO A 70 -7.22 -23.57 -13.83
C PRO A 70 -7.41 -24.76 -12.86
N GLN A 71 -6.99 -24.62 -11.59
CA GLN A 71 -7.14 -25.70 -10.61
C GLN A 71 -8.59 -25.96 -10.20
N LEU A 72 -9.41 -24.91 -10.18
CA LEU A 72 -10.83 -25.03 -9.83
C LEU A 72 -11.72 -25.28 -11.06
N ASP A 73 -11.16 -25.15 -12.26
CA ASP A 73 -11.90 -25.09 -13.54
C ASP A 73 -13.11 -24.14 -13.43
N ALA A 74 -12.88 -22.97 -12.84
CA ALA A 74 -13.94 -22.03 -12.51
C ALA A 74 -13.52 -20.59 -12.78
N SER A 75 -14.53 -19.76 -13.08
CA SER A 75 -14.31 -18.34 -13.34
C SER A 75 -15.34 -17.48 -12.61
N ARG A 76 -15.00 -16.19 -12.42
CA ARG A 76 -15.93 -15.20 -11.85
C ARG A 76 -15.69 -13.81 -12.40
N PHE A 77 -16.76 -13.01 -12.45
CA PHE A 77 -16.70 -11.55 -12.58
C PHE A 77 -16.85 -10.91 -11.20
N GLN A 78 -16.10 -9.83 -10.95
CA GLN A 78 -16.16 -9.11 -9.69
C GLN A 78 -15.99 -7.61 -9.92
N VAL A 79 -16.86 -6.78 -9.33
CA VAL A 79 -16.57 -5.38 -9.09
C VAL A 79 -15.66 -5.32 -7.87
N ARG A 80 -14.36 -5.05 -8.09
CA ARG A 80 -13.36 -5.06 -7.03
C ARG A 80 -13.42 -3.82 -6.17
N ASN A 81 -13.65 -2.66 -6.80
CA ASN A 81 -13.87 -1.38 -6.13
C ASN A 81 -14.87 -0.54 -6.94
N ALA A 82 -15.71 0.18 -6.23
CA ALA A 82 -16.53 1.27 -6.75
C ALA A 82 -16.48 2.39 -5.70
N ARG A 83 -15.44 3.24 -5.78
CA ARG A 83 -15.17 4.29 -4.80
C ARG A 83 -15.59 5.64 -5.29
N PHE A 84 -16.08 6.42 -4.36
CA PHE A 84 -16.41 7.83 -4.53
C PHE A 84 -15.86 8.61 -3.35
N SER A 85 -15.14 9.69 -3.59
CA SER A 85 -14.59 10.53 -2.54
C SER A 85 -14.78 12.01 -2.83
N VAL A 86 -14.91 12.77 -1.74
CA VAL A 86 -14.95 14.23 -1.74
C VAL A 86 -13.83 14.72 -0.86
N THR A 87 -13.01 15.62 -1.38
CA THR A 87 -11.96 16.32 -0.64
C THR A 87 -12.15 17.82 -0.76
N GLY A 88 -11.72 18.57 0.25
CA GLY A 88 -11.83 20.02 0.19
C GLY A 88 -11.25 20.70 1.42
N ASN A 89 -11.31 22.03 1.40
CA ASN A 89 -10.89 22.87 2.51
C ASN A 89 -12.09 23.67 3.03
N VAL A 90 -12.26 23.76 4.34
CA VAL A 90 -13.22 24.67 5.00
C VAL A 90 -12.53 25.92 5.54
N HIS A 91 -11.21 25.88 5.65
CA HIS A 91 -10.35 26.99 6.04
C HIS A 91 -8.95 26.76 5.46
N GLN A 92 -8.10 27.81 5.40
CA GLN A 92 -6.70 27.70 4.94
C GLN A 92 -5.89 26.63 5.69
N MET A 93 -6.23 26.40 6.95
CA MET A 93 -5.57 25.40 7.81
C MET A 93 -6.42 24.15 8.04
N VAL A 94 -7.61 24.03 7.45
CA VAL A 94 -8.53 22.91 7.74
C VAL A 94 -9.04 22.28 6.47
N ALA A 95 -8.63 21.06 6.25
CA ALA A 95 -9.04 20.19 5.14
C ALA A 95 -9.92 19.04 5.65
N TYR A 96 -10.70 18.45 4.77
CA TYR A 96 -11.52 17.27 5.05
C TYR A 96 -11.47 16.28 3.90
N LYS A 97 -11.79 15.03 4.21
CA LYS A 97 -12.05 13.99 3.22
C LYS A 97 -13.18 13.09 3.68
N ALA A 98 -14.02 12.69 2.73
CA ALA A 98 -14.98 11.60 2.87
C ALA A 98 -14.84 10.66 1.68
N GLU A 99 -14.74 9.34 1.92
CA GLU A 99 -14.61 8.31 0.89
C GLU A 99 -15.55 7.14 1.19
N LEU A 100 -16.29 6.72 0.17
CA LEU A 100 -17.23 5.60 0.21
C LEU A 100 -16.76 4.46 -0.69
N GLU A 101 -16.94 3.23 -0.27
CA GLU A 101 -16.86 2.02 -1.10
C GLU A 101 -18.26 1.45 -1.29
N LEU A 102 -18.69 1.29 -2.54
CA LEU A 102 -20.02 0.86 -2.92
C LEU A 102 -20.07 -0.60 -3.42
N SER A 103 -18.92 -1.25 -3.60
CA SER A 103 -18.80 -2.60 -4.19
C SER A 103 -18.83 -3.74 -3.17
N ASP A 104 -18.92 -3.44 -1.88
CA ASP A 104 -18.73 -4.45 -0.86
C ASP A 104 -20.01 -5.25 -0.59
N ARG A 105 -20.24 -6.28 -1.39
CA ARG A 105 -21.35 -7.24 -1.22
C ARG A 105 -22.73 -6.56 -1.08
N GLY A 106 -22.93 -5.44 -1.79
CA GLY A 106 -24.16 -4.65 -1.72
C GLY A 106 -24.26 -3.75 -0.49
N GLN A 107 -23.22 -3.64 0.34
CA GLN A 107 -23.15 -2.73 1.48
C GLN A 107 -22.27 -1.53 1.17
N THR A 108 -22.75 -0.35 1.51
CA THR A 108 -21.93 0.86 1.46
C THR A 108 -21.04 0.93 2.69
N ARG A 109 -19.73 1.11 2.49
CA ARG A 109 -18.77 1.33 3.58
C ARG A 109 -18.19 2.73 3.50
N ILE A 110 -18.16 3.41 4.63
CA ILE A 110 -17.33 4.61 4.79
C ILE A 110 -15.89 4.14 4.95
N LEU A 111 -15.01 4.58 4.05
CA LEU A 111 -13.59 4.22 4.11
C LEU A 111 -12.78 5.29 4.84
N ASP A 112 -12.78 6.51 4.33
CA ASP A 112 -12.13 7.64 4.96
C ASP A 112 -13.21 8.66 5.37
N ALA A 113 -13.11 9.20 6.59
CA ALA A 113 -13.94 10.28 7.09
C ALA A 113 -13.14 11.02 8.16
N TYR A 114 -12.46 12.09 7.77
CA TYR A 114 -11.58 12.80 8.68
C TYR A 114 -11.52 14.30 8.43
N VAL A 115 -11.09 15.00 9.47
CA VAL A 115 -10.68 16.41 9.41
C VAL A 115 -9.18 16.48 9.66
N ARG A 116 -8.51 17.32 8.89
CA ARG A 116 -7.07 17.57 8.97
C ARG A 116 -6.82 19.04 9.25
N ILE A 117 -5.99 19.30 10.25
CA ILE A 117 -5.53 20.64 10.64
C ILE A 117 -4.07 20.80 10.21
N LEU A 118 -3.76 21.88 9.53
CA LEU A 118 -2.43 22.24 9.00
C LEU A 118 -1.97 23.55 9.68
N PRO A 119 -1.54 23.49 10.95
CA PRO A 119 -1.29 24.70 11.74
C PRO A 119 -0.05 25.47 11.28
N ILE A 120 0.95 24.77 10.79
CA ILE A 120 2.17 25.32 10.21
C ILE A 120 2.58 24.46 9.00
N LYS A 121 3.44 25.02 8.15
CA LYS A 121 3.96 24.30 6.98
C LYS A 121 4.66 23.00 7.40
N GLY A 122 4.31 21.92 6.73
CA GLY A 122 4.85 20.58 6.98
C GLY A 122 4.17 19.81 8.12
N LEU A 123 3.42 20.44 9.03
CA LEU A 123 2.72 19.76 10.14
C LEU A 123 1.26 19.48 9.78
N ALA A 124 0.85 18.23 9.92
CA ALA A 124 -0.52 17.79 9.72
C ALA A 124 -1.04 17.03 10.94
N LEU A 125 -2.18 17.45 11.47
CA LEU A 125 -2.90 16.79 12.56
C LEU A 125 -4.21 16.27 11.98
N THR A 126 -4.44 14.97 11.98
CA THR A 126 -5.64 14.36 11.38
C THR A 126 -6.42 13.58 12.42
N LEU A 127 -7.72 13.81 12.51
CA LEU A 127 -8.62 13.09 13.41
C LEU A 127 -9.79 12.52 12.60
N GLY A 128 -10.07 11.25 12.78
CA GLY A 128 -11.18 10.55 12.14
C GLY A 128 -10.79 9.17 11.64
N GLN A 129 -11.55 8.66 10.68
CA GLN A 129 -11.32 7.36 10.05
C GLN A 129 -10.38 7.51 8.87
N VAL A 130 -9.23 6.87 8.96
CA VAL A 130 -8.13 6.99 7.98
C VAL A 130 -7.47 5.64 7.71
N LYS A 131 -6.69 5.55 6.63
CA LYS A 131 -5.74 4.45 6.44
C LYS A 131 -4.67 4.50 7.54
N LYS A 132 -4.41 3.36 8.18
CA LYS A 132 -3.26 3.23 9.08
C LYS A 132 -1.97 3.41 8.29
N GLN A 133 -1.05 4.20 8.84
CA GLN A 133 0.21 4.55 8.20
C GLN A 133 1.23 3.41 8.33
N PHE A 134 1.04 2.36 7.51
CA PHE A 134 1.87 1.15 7.50
C PHE A 134 1.82 0.49 6.13
N SER A 135 2.99 0.02 5.61
CA SER A 135 3.18 -0.61 4.31
C SER A 135 2.97 0.33 3.12
N THR A 136 3.92 0.38 2.22
CA THR A 136 3.84 1.24 1.03
C THR A 136 2.75 0.78 0.07
N ASP A 137 2.64 -0.54 -0.18
CA ASP A 137 1.59 -1.07 -1.06
C ASP A 137 0.18 -0.91 -0.46
N ASN A 138 0.04 -1.00 0.89
CA ASN A 138 -1.22 -0.73 1.59
C ASN A 138 -1.74 0.69 1.38
N LEU A 139 -0.83 1.67 1.37
CA LEU A 139 -1.18 3.08 1.26
C LEU A 139 -1.54 3.50 -0.17
N ARG A 140 -1.27 2.70 -1.19
CA ARG A 140 -1.70 2.98 -2.57
C ARG A 140 -3.20 3.06 -2.68
N SER A 141 -3.67 4.02 -3.46
CA SER A 141 -5.07 4.06 -3.87
C SER A 141 -5.37 2.95 -4.89
N PRO A 142 -6.62 2.53 -5.04
CA PRO A 142 -6.97 1.42 -5.95
C PRO A 142 -6.53 1.63 -7.39
N HIS A 143 -6.57 2.87 -7.88
CA HIS A 143 -6.13 3.18 -9.25
C HIS A 143 -4.60 3.16 -9.42
N ASN A 144 -3.84 3.37 -8.33
CA ASN A 144 -2.36 3.33 -8.32
C ASN A 144 -1.80 1.94 -8.00
N MET A 145 -2.64 0.95 -7.73
CA MET A 145 -2.17 -0.43 -7.55
C MET A 145 -1.56 -0.94 -8.84
N LEU A 146 -0.40 -1.58 -8.74
CA LEU A 146 0.32 -2.13 -9.90
C LEU A 146 -0.30 -3.43 -10.41
N PHE A 147 -0.87 -4.23 -9.50
CA PHE A 147 -1.49 -5.53 -9.80
C PHE A 147 -2.97 -5.52 -9.41
N ALA A 148 -3.75 -6.39 -10.02
CA ALA A 148 -5.17 -6.54 -9.71
C ALA A 148 -5.40 -6.99 -8.25
N ASN A 149 -4.54 -7.85 -7.73
CA ASN A 149 -4.61 -8.34 -6.35
C ASN A 149 -3.43 -7.81 -5.51
N SER A 150 -3.69 -7.54 -4.23
CA SER A 150 -2.72 -7.00 -3.28
C SER A 150 -1.60 -8.00 -2.97
N ALA A 151 -0.46 -7.49 -2.51
CA ALA A 151 0.64 -8.27 -1.95
C ALA A 151 0.22 -9.02 -0.66
N PHE A 152 0.94 -10.07 -0.26
CA PHE A 152 0.65 -10.81 0.97
C PHE A 152 0.86 -9.94 2.21
N ILE A 153 1.89 -9.07 2.23
CA ILE A 153 2.13 -8.13 3.33
C ILE A 153 0.88 -7.28 3.58
N VAL A 154 0.26 -6.74 2.53
CA VAL A 154 -0.94 -5.91 2.65
C VAL A 154 -2.12 -6.71 3.19
N SER A 155 -2.33 -7.92 2.69
CA SER A 155 -3.51 -8.71 3.02
C SER A 155 -3.45 -9.37 4.40
N LYS A 156 -2.23 -9.57 4.95
CA LYS A 156 -2.01 -10.37 6.16
C LYS A 156 -1.34 -9.59 7.30
N PHE A 157 -0.46 -8.64 7.01
CA PHE A 157 0.28 -7.92 8.03
C PHE A 157 -0.20 -6.48 8.20
N ALA A 158 -0.78 -5.87 7.16
CA ALA A 158 -1.29 -4.52 7.24
C ALA A 158 -2.76 -4.50 7.74
N ASN A 159 -3.07 -3.58 8.63
CA ASN A 159 -4.43 -3.28 9.03
C ASN A 159 -4.88 -2.02 8.28
N LEU A 160 -5.83 -2.17 7.37
CA LEU A 160 -6.11 -1.18 6.33
C LEU A 160 -6.56 0.19 6.87
N ARG A 161 -7.61 0.23 7.72
CA ARG A 161 -8.24 1.49 8.19
C ARG A 161 -8.73 1.38 9.60
N ASP A 162 -8.73 2.52 10.30
CA ASP A 162 -9.30 2.62 11.64
C ASP A 162 -9.64 4.07 11.97
N VAL A 163 -10.35 4.29 13.07
CA VAL A 163 -10.61 5.61 13.64
C VAL A 163 -9.51 5.96 14.64
N GLY A 164 -8.93 7.13 14.48
CA GLY A 164 -7.85 7.56 15.34
C GLY A 164 -7.35 8.98 15.05
N PHE A 165 -6.20 9.26 15.64
CA PHE A 165 -5.49 10.51 15.48
C PHE A 165 -4.12 10.25 14.88
N THR A 166 -3.70 11.07 13.91
CA THR A 166 -2.34 11.04 13.38
C THR A 166 -1.69 12.41 13.44
N ILE A 167 -0.40 12.43 13.69
CA ILE A 167 0.48 13.58 13.55
C ILE A 167 1.53 13.25 12.50
N GLY A 168 1.67 14.10 11.50
CA GLY A 168 2.67 13.98 10.45
C GLY A 168 3.47 15.27 10.32
N TYR A 169 4.78 15.12 10.12
CA TYR A 169 5.65 16.25 9.82
C TYR A 169 6.52 15.95 8.61
N ASN A 170 6.38 16.80 7.60
CA ASN A 170 7.19 16.74 6.37
C ASN A 170 8.28 17.80 6.46
N ALA A 171 9.53 17.35 6.67
CA ALA A 171 10.70 18.22 6.77
C ALA A 171 11.37 18.51 5.42
N LYS A 172 10.73 18.20 4.28
CA LYS A 172 11.31 18.23 2.93
C LYS A 172 12.03 19.55 2.56
N GLU A 173 11.65 20.66 3.19
CA GLU A 173 12.33 21.94 2.98
C GLU A 173 13.76 21.97 3.56
N TYR A 174 14.02 21.17 4.57
CA TYR A 174 15.30 21.15 5.29
C TYR A 174 16.08 19.86 5.01
N VAL A 175 15.37 18.73 5.09
CA VAL A 175 15.88 17.38 4.87
C VAL A 175 14.80 16.54 4.19
N PRO A 176 15.14 15.59 3.29
CA PRO A 176 14.16 14.83 2.52
C PRO A 176 13.50 13.73 3.38
N ILE A 177 12.99 14.10 4.55
CA ILE A 177 12.40 13.19 5.54
C ILE A 177 10.97 13.61 5.85
N GLU A 178 10.08 12.61 5.95
CA GLU A 178 8.74 12.75 6.49
C GLU A 178 8.53 11.74 7.62
N ALA A 179 7.94 12.16 8.73
CA ALA A 179 7.64 11.33 9.87
C ALA A 179 6.14 11.39 10.18
N ILE A 180 5.52 10.23 10.39
CA ILE A 180 4.10 10.12 10.74
C ILE A 180 3.95 9.18 11.92
N PHE A 181 3.20 9.60 12.93
CA PHE A 181 2.79 8.77 14.06
C PHE A 181 1.27 8.74 14.16
N GLY A 182 0.70 7.59 14.50
CA GLY A 182 -0.74 7.41 14.63
C GLY A 182 -1.14 6.59 15.85
N VAL A 183 -2.29 6.94 16.44
CA VAL A 183 -2.96 6.22 17.53
C VAL A 183 -4.38 5.94 17.08
N TYR A 184 -4.83 4.67 17.21
CA TYR A 184 -6.11 4.22 16.68
C TYR A 184 -6.85 3.34 17.67
N ASN A 185 -8.18 3.23 17.50
CA ASN A 185 -9.04 2.43 18.38
C ASN A 185 -8.74 0.92 18.32
N GLY A 186 -8.21 0.39 17.21
CA GLY A 186 -8.00 -1.05 17.02
C GLY A 186 -9.24 -1.83 16.61
N ASN A 187 -10.34 -1.14 16.24
CA ASN A 187 -11.61 -1.75 15.84
C ASN A 187 -11.84 -1.85 14.33
N GLY A 188 -10.90 -1.31 13.54
CA GLY A 188 -11.08 -1.17 12.11
C GLY A 188 -12.21 -0.20 11.74
N LEU A 189 -13.03 -0.58 10.76
CA LEU A 189 -14.14 0.25 10.26
C LEU A 189 -15.41 0.15 11.10
N TYR A 190 -15.47 -0.78 12.03
CA TYR A 190 -16.68 -1.13 12.75
C TYR A 190 -16.54 -0.84 14.26
N ASN A 191 -17.67 -0.88 14.97
CA ASN A 191 -17.68 -0.84 16.43
C ASN A 191 -17.02 0.41 17.05
N GLN A 192 -17.10 1.56 16.40
CA GLN A 192 -16.49 2.82 16.86
C GLN A 192 -17.02 3.29 18.22
N LYS A 193 -18.21 2.81 18.64
CA LYS A 193 -18.84 3.17 19.92
C LYS A 193 -18.34 2.33 21.11
N ILE A 194 -17.53 1.30 20.89
CA ILE A 194 -17.03 0.44 21.95
C ILE A 194 -15.83 1.10 22.63
N TRP A 195 -15.91 1.26 23.95
CA TRP A 195 -14.79 1.73 24.77
C TRP A 195 -13.66 0.70 24.79
N LYS A 196 -12.42 1.15 24.52
CA LYS A 196 -11.23 0.29 24.48
C LYS A 196 -10.28 0.61 25.62
N LYS A 197 -9.66 -0.45 26.18
CA LYS A 197 -8.56 -0.34 27.13
C LYS A 197 -7.19 -0.20 26.45
N HIS A 198 -7.11 -0.60 25.19
CA HIS A 198 -5.86 -0.64 24.42
C HIS A 198 -6.06 0.02 23.06
N PHE A 199 -5.08 0.80 22.65
CA PHE A 199 -5.01 1.40 21.34
C PHE A 199 -4.00 0.66 20.46
N ASP A 200 -4.17 0.83 19.14
CA ASP A 200 -3.19 0.47 18.13
C ASP A 200 -2.32 1.69 17.82
N TYR A 201 -1.07 1.46 17.46
CA TYR A 201 -0.10 2.49 17.16
C TYR A 201 0.56 2.24 15.82
N THR A 202 0.91 3.31 15.10
CA THR A 202 1.76 3.24 13.92
C THR A 202 2.83 4.30 13.97
N GLY A 203 3.99 3.99 13.41
CA GLY A 203 5.07 4.94 13.15
C GLY A 203 5.61 4.71 11.74
N ARG A 204 5.81 5.78 10.99
CA ARG A 204 6.37 5.74 9.63
C ARG A 204 7.40 6.84 9.46
N LEU A 205 8.55 6.48 8.90
CA LEU A 205 9.60 7.40 8.48
C LEU A 205 9.86 7.18 7.00
N ILE A 206 9.74 8.24 6.21
CA ILE A 206 9.93 8.22 4.76
C ILE A 206 11.19 9.02 4.45
N PHE A 207 12.11 8.41 3.71
CA PHE A 207 13.36 9.01 3.28
C PHE A 207 13.39 9.12 1.76
N ASN A 208 13.14 10.32 1.24
CA ASN A 208 13.23 10.63 -0.17
C ASN A 208 14.66 11.08 -0.51
N THR A 209 15.61 10.14 -0.49
CA THR A 209 17.05 10.42 -0.62
C THR A 209 17.42 11.14 -1.90
N CYS A 210 16.78 10.77 -3.01
CA CYS A 210 16.93 11.46 -4.31
C CYS A 210 15.71 11.14 -5.17
N LYS A 211 15.64 11.76 -6.35
CA LYS A 211 14.52 11.50 -7.29
C LYS A 211 14.45 10.06 -7.80
N TYR A 212 15.51 9.29 -7.65
CA TYR A 212 15.60 7.91 -8.14
C TYR A 212 15.43 6.86 -7.06
N PHE A 213 15.56 7.23 -5.77
CA PHE A 213 15.55 6.27 -4.68
C PHE A 213 14.87 6.84 -3.44
N ALA A 214 13.97 6.06 -2.87
CA ALA A 214 13.32 6.33 -1.60
C ALA A 214 13.22 5.05 -0.79
N PHE A 215 13.20 5.17 0.53
CA PHE A 215 12.90 4.05 1.44
C PHE A 215 12.07 4.52 2.62
N ASP A 216 11.27 3.60 3.13
CA ASP A 216 10.37 3.85 4.26
C ASP A 216 10.63 2.83 5.35
N LEU A 217 10.68 3.29 6.59
CA LEU A 217 10.66 2.46 7.78
C LEU A 217 9.30 2.57 8.42
N ASN A 218 8.63 1.44 8.60
CA ASN A 218 7.30 1.39 9.16
C ASN A 218 7.27 0.50 10.40
N TRP A 219 6.47 0.88 11.37
CA TRP A 219 6.16 0.08 12.55
C TRP A 219 4.69 0.17 12.86
N GLN A 220 4.09 -0.95 13.26
CA GLN A 220 2.77 -0.96 13.87
C GLN A 220 2.73 -1.87 15.09
N SER A 221 1.94 -1.49 16.07
CA SER A 221 1.62 -2.28 17.27
C SER A 221 0.12 -2.40 17.37
N ILE A 222 -0.40 -3.59 17.13
CA ILE A 222 -1.85 -3.89 17.09
C ILE A 222 -2.21 -4.94 18.11
N LYS A 223 -3.40 -4.81 18.71
CA LYS A 223 -3.94 -5.80 19.64
C LYS A 223 -5.41 -6.06 19.28
N PRO A 224 -5.69 -6.99 18.34
CA PRO A 224 -7.06 -7.28 17.92
C PRO A 224 -7.94 -7.70 19.10
N GLU A 225 -7.52 -8.71 19.86
CA GLU A 225 -8.22 -9.17 21.06
C GLU A 225 -7.25 -9.56 22.18
N ASN A 226 -6.56 -10.68 22.06
CA ASN A 226 -5.81 -11.28 23.16
C ASN A 226 -4.33 -10.97 23.11
N VAL A 227 -3.69 -11.07 21.93
CA VAL A 227 -2.24 -10.99 21.76
C VAL A 227 -1.86 -9.68 21.05
N ARG A 228 -0.94 -8.90 21.65
CA ARG A 228 -0.36 -7.76 20.99
C ARG A 228 0.72 -8.22 19.99
N MET A 229 0.64 -7.67 18.80
CA MET A 229 1.59 -7.93 17.72
C MET A 229 2.32 -6.63 17.37
N ASN A 230 3.63 -6.73 17.19
CA ASN A 230 4.44 -5.66 16.64
C ASN A 230 4.94 -6.08 15.27
N VAL A 231 4.74 -5.23 14.28
CA VAL A 231 5.19 -5.48 12.91
C VAL A 231 6.13 -4.37 12.51
N PHE A 232 7.31 -4.73 12.07
CA PHE A 232 8.33 -3.85 11.50
C PHE A 232 8.38 -4.09 10.01
N ASP A 233 8.48 -3.02 9.24
CA ASP A 233 8.49 -3.09 7.80
C ASP A 233 9.54 -2.13 7.23
N LEU A 234 10.22 -2.57 6.20
CA LEU A 234 11.14 -1.78 5.40
C LEU A 234 10.72 -1.89 3.95
N SER A 235 10.42 -0.76 3.33
CA SER A 235 10.18 -0.67 1.89
C SER A 235 11.23 0.20 1.20
N MET A 236 11.59 -0.20 -0.02
CA MET A 236 12.54 0.51 -0.88
C MET A 236 11.96 0.65 -2.28
N ARG A 237 12.20 1.79 -2.91
CA ARG A 237 11.75 2.08 -4.28
C ARG A 237 12.91 2.70 -5.05
N ALA A 238 13.05 2.27 -6.30
CA ALA A 238 14.05 2.80 -7.21
C ALA A 238 13.47 2.97 -8.62
N ASP A 239 13.67 4.15 -9.22
CA ASP A 239 13.17 4.52 -10.53
C ASP A 239 14.34 4.89 -11.45
N PHE A 240 14.49 4.16 -12.58
CA PHE A 240 15.59 4.36 -13.54
C PHE A 240 15.10 4.26 -14.98
N TYR A 241 15.09 5.34 -15.73
CA TYR A 241 14.85 5.33 -17.19
C TYR A 241 13.65 4.48 -17.67
N GLY A 242 12.51 4.56 -16.95
CA GLY A 242 11.31 3.77 -17.23
C GLY A 242 11.27 2.40 -16.56
N ALA A 243 12.36 1.96 -15.93
CA ALA A 243 12.37 0.81 -15.04
C ALA A 243 12.06 1.23 -13.61
N HIS A 244 11.25 0.46 -12.93
CA HIS A 244 10.88 0.64 -11.53
C HIS A 244 11.12 -0.65 -10.75
N LEU A 245 11.72 -0.53 -9.58
CA LEU A 245 11.97 -1.62 -8.66
C LEU A 245 11.41 -1.26 -7.29
N GLU A 246 10.71 -2.19 -6.67
CA GLU A 246 10.28 -2.09 -5.27
C GLU A 246 10.60 -3.37 -4.52
N ALA A 247 10.94 -3.20 -3.25
CA ALA A 247 11.08 -4.31 -2.32
C ALA A 247 10.50 -3.90 -0.97
N GLU A 248 9.66 -4.75 -0.38
CA GLU A 248 9.06 -4.55 0.93
C GLU A 248 9.21 -5.82 1.74
N GLY A 249 9.75 -5.69 2.97
CA GLY A 249 9.93 -6.80 3.89
C GLY A 249 9.33 -6.47 5.24
N ALA A 250 8.49 -7.38 5.76
CA ALA A 250 7.82 -7.23 7.05
C ALA A 250 8.21 -8.35 8.01
N TYR A 251 8.38 -8.00 9.28
CA TYR A 251 8.71 -8.88 10.38
C TYR A 251 7.75 -8.67 11.53
N LYS A 252 6.95 -9.71 11.87
CA LYS A 252 5.93 -9.69 12.91
C LYS A 252 6.37 -10.52 14.11
N ILE A 253 6.31 -9.93 15.30
CA ILE A 253 6.55 -10.57 16.59
C ILE A 253 5.31 -10.46 17.46
N TYR A 254 5.16 -11.45 18.34
CA TYR A 254 3.99 -11.60 19.21
C TYR A 254 4.38 -11.38 20.66
N GLN A 255 3.46 -10.78 21.43
CA GLN A 255 3.64 -10.55 22.86
C GLN A 255 4.00 -11.87 23.57
N ASN A 256 4.98 -11.82 24.47
CA ASN A 256 5.47 -12.96 25.26
C ASN A 256 5.96 -14.16 24.40
N ASN A 257 6.24 -13.94 23.10
CA ASN A 257 6.67 -14.97 22.15
C ASN A 257 5.70 -16.19 22.10
N VAL A 258 4.40 -15.95 22.28
CA VAL A 258 3.38 -17.02 22.24
C VAL A 258 3.33 -17.75 20.91
N PHE A 259 3.81 -17.10 19.83
CA PHE A 259 3.99 -17.68 18.50
C PHE A 259 5.38 -17.44 17.96
N LYS A 260 5.77 -18.25 16.99
CA LYS A 260 6.98 -17.99 16.20
C LYS A 260 6.81 -16.71 15.40
N PRO A 261 7.88 -15.92 15.23
CA PRO A 261 7.82 -14.74 14.38
C PRO A 261 7.38 -15.07 12.94
N SER A 262 6.59 -14.20 12.34
CA SER A 262 6.14 -14.30 10.94
C SER A 262 6.92 -13.31 10.07
N TYR A 263 7.22 -13.71 8.83
CA TYR A 263 7.93 -12.89 7.85
C TYR A 263 7.10 -12.78 6.58
N GLY A 264 7.12 -11.61 5.98
CA GLY A 264 6.59 -11.36 4.65
C GLY A 264 7.61 -10.63 3.80
N PHE A 265 7.62 -10.92 2.51
CA PHE A 265 8.44 -10.22 1.53
C PHE A 265 7.67 -10.05 0.23
N THR A 266 7.82 -8.88 -0.39
CA THR A 266 7.29 -8.57 -1.71
C THR A 266 8.38 -7.86 -2.51
N GLY A 267 8.67 -8.36 -3.70
CA GLY A 267 9.55 -7.72 -4.67
C GLY A 267 8.77 -7.46 -5.96
N ILE A 268 8.84 -6.23 -6.49
CA ILE A 268 8.16 -5.79 -7.71
C ILE A 268 9.19 -5.20 -8.67
N ALA A 269 9.06 -5.54 -9.94
CA ALA A 269 9.78 -4.89 -11.02
C ALA A 269 8.83 -4.60 -12.17
N TYR A 270 8.95 -3.43 -12.80
CA TYR A 270 8.27 -3.16 -14.05
C TYR A 270 9.09 -2.25 -14.96
N TYR A 271 8.71 -2.26 -16.23
CA TYR A 271 9.25 -1.36 -17.24
C TYR A 271 8.11 -0.74 -18.04
N ASP A 272 8.15 0.60 -18.19
CA ASP A 272 7.17 1.36 -18.94
C ASP A 272 7.68 1.65 -20.36
N ILE A 273 6.92 1.20 -21.35
CA ILE A 273 7.13 1.47 -22.76
C ILE A 273 6.12 2.53 -23.19
N MET A 274 6.62 3.72 -23.55
CA MET A 274 5.75 4.81 -23.98
C MET A 274 5.21 4.53 -25.39
N LEU A 275 3.89 4.66 -25.54
CA LEU A 275 3.18 4.43 -26.81
C LEU A 275 2.65 5.78 -27.35
N PRO A 276 2.85 6.08 -28.65
CA PRO A 276 2.60 7.43 -29.18
C PRO A 276 1.16 7.71 -29.61
N LYS A 277 0.22 6.78 -29.45
CA LYS A 277 -1.15 6.89 -30.00
C LYS A 277 -2.22 6.83 -28.91
N VAL A 278 -3.26 6.04 -29.12
CA VAL A 278 -4.41 5.88 -28.23
C VAL A 278 -4.00 5.40 -26.84
N PHE A 279 -3.07 4.47 -26.77
CA PHE A 279 -2.48 4.05 -25.51
C PHE A 279 -1.28 4.93 -25.20
N HIS A 280 -1.19 5.39 -23.96
CA HIS A 280 -0.08 6.21 -23.47
C HIS A 280 1.13 5.36 -23.10
N HIS A 281 0.90 4.23 -22.46
CA HIS A 281 1.98 3.32 -22.06
C HIS A 281 1.53 1.85 -22.10
N LEU A 282 2.52 1.00 -22.31
CA LEU A 282 2.48 -0.44 -22.04
C LEU A 282 3.48 -0.70 -20.90
N ARG A 283 3.00 -1.18 -19.77
CA ARG A 283 3.81 -1.63 -18.65
C ARG A 283 3.93 -3.15 -18.67
N VAL A 284 5.17 -3.66 -18.63
CA VAL A 284 5.45 -5.07 -18.37
C VAL A 284 5.91 -5.18 -16.93
N LEU A 285 5.30 -6.08 -16.14
CA LEU A 285 5.51 -6.12 -14.69
C LEU A 285 5.57 -7.53 -14.15
N GLY A 286 6.36 -7.68 -13.08
CA GLY A 286 6.49 -8.91 -12.31
C GLY A 286 6.50 -8.65 -10.81
N ARG A 287 5.99 -9.58 -10.03
CA ARG A 287 6.00 -9.56 -8.57
C ARG A 287 6.31 -10.95 -8.03
N TYR A 288 7.12 -10.98 -7.01
CA TYR A 288 7.31 -12.13 -6.14
C TYR A 288 6.83 -11.78 -4.73
N ASP A 289 5.96 -12.59 -4.18
CA ASP A 289 5.46 -12.50 -2.80
C ASP A 289 5.81 -13.78 -2.05
N MET A 290 6.21 -13.66 -0.80
CA MET A 290 6.33 -14.78 0.12
C MET A 290 5.85 -14.40 1.52
N MET A 291 5.37 -15.39 2.26
CA MET A 291 5.11 -15.28 3.69
C MET A 291 5.32 -16.62 4.38
N THR A 292 5.71 -16.55 5.64
CA THR A 292 5.73 -17.71 6.54
C THR A 292 4.34 -17.94 7.16
N ASP A 293 4.23 -18.94 8.03
CA ASP A 293 3.03 -19.14 8.85
C ASP A 293 2.70 -17.86 9.62
N ASP A 294 1.42 -17.54 9.70
CA ASP A 294 0.93 -16.32 10.31
C ASP A 294 -0.23 -16.60 11.27
N TYR A 295 -0.29 -15.81 12.35
CA TYR A 295 -1.29 -15.87 13.39
C TYR A 295 -1.92 -14.48 13.54
N ASP A 296 -3.22 -14.38 13.61
CA ASP A 296 -3.92 -13.10 13.80
C ASP A 296 -4.13 -12.72 15.27
N GLY A 297 -3.91 -13.67 16.20
CA GLY A 297 -3.97 -13.45 17.64
C GLY A 297 -5.39 -13.24 18.18
N SER A 298 -6.42 -13.52 17.39
CA SER A 298 -7.82 -13.32 17.76
C SER A 298 -8.46 -14.56 18.37
N ASP A 299 -8.17 -15.74 17.82
CA ASP A 299 -8.83 -16.98 18.22
C ASP A 299 -7.98 -17.78 19.20
N LEU A 300 -8.58 -18.10 20.34
CA LEU A 300 -8.09 -19.06 21.32
C LEU A 300 -8.92 -20.32 21.19
N ILE A 301 -8.28 -21.46 20.99
CA ILE A 301 -8.94 -22.77 21.13
C ILE A 301 -8.45 -23.36 22.44
N GLU A 302 -9.38 -23.60 23.39
CA GLU A 302 -9.10 -24.35 24.61
C GLU A 302 -9.28 -25.84 24.31
N GLU A 303 -8.17 -26.56 24.18
CA GLU A 303 -8.14 -28.00 24.08
C GLU A 303 -7.68 -28.60 25.45
N GLY A 304 -8.63 -28.85 26.34
CA GLY A 304 -8.32 -29.40 27.66
C GLY A 304 -7.56 -28.44 28.58
N ILE A 305 -6.29 -28.75 28.91
CA ILE A 305 -5.43 -27.93 29.77
C ILE A 305 -4.59 -26.94 28.94
N ASP A 306 -4.44 -27.18 27.63
CA ASP A 306 -3.61 -26.37 26.75
C ASP A 306 -4.44 -25.38 25.93
N VAL A 307 -3.94 -24.15 25.88
CA VAL A 307 -4.48 -23.12 24.99
C VAL A 307 -3.73 -23.18 23.68
N VAL A 308 -4.41 -23.57 22.60
CA VAL A 308 -3.83 -23.64 21.26
C VAL A 308 -4.34 -22.49 20.41
N TYR A 309 -3.41 -21.79 19.79
CA TYR A 309 -3.73 -20.76 18.81
C TYR A 309 -3.55 -21.33 17.40
N PRO A 310 -4.59 -21.40 16.58
CA PRO A 310 -4.48 -21.96 15.24
C PRO A 310 -3.65 -21.06 14.33
N ILE A 311 -2.93 -21.67 13.39
CA ILE A 311 -2.31 -20.96 12.28
C ILE A 311 -3.43 -20.38 11.42
N THR A 312 -3.50 -19.05 11.34
CA THR A 312 -4.51 -18.36 10.54
C THR A 312 -4.20 -18.43 9.04
N THR A 313 -2.91 -18.44 8.71
CA THR A 313 -2.47 -18.52 7.32
C THR A 313 -1.18 -19.33 7.22
N THR A 314 -1.18 -20.38 6.41
CA THR A 314 0.00 -21.22 6.16
C THR A 314 1.01 -20.54 5.23
N ALA A 315 2.29 -20.90 5.38
CA ALA A 315 3.37 -20.39 4.55
C ALA A 315 3.12 -20.64 3.06
N ARG A 316 3.34 -19.60 2.26
CA ARG A 316 3.08 -19.61 0.81
C ARG A 316 3.99 -18.64 0.06
N GLN A 317 4.08 -18.86 -1.24
CA GLN A 317 4.76 -17.98 -2.18
C GLN A 317 3.86 -17.75 -3.39
N ARG A 318 4.06 -16.63 -4.09
CA ARG A 318 3.36 -16.32 -5.32
C ARG A 318 4.30 -15.58 -6.27
N ILE A 319 4.28 -16.00 -7.54
CA ILE A 319 4.86 -15.24 -8.64
C ILE A 319 3.71 -14.66 -9.44
N THR A 320 3.74 -13.37 -9.72
CA THR A 320 2.77 -12.71 -10.59
C THR A 320 3.52 -12.07 -11.75
N ALA A 321 3.11 -12.36 -12.96
CA ALA A 321 3.58 -11.69 -14.17
C ALA A 321 2.40 -11.04 -14.89
N GLY A 322 2.61 -9.91 -15.54
CA GLY A 322 1.51 -9.26 -16.22
C GLY A 322 1.91 -8.09 -17.10
N ILE A 323 0.89 -7.54 -17.75
CA ILE A 323 0.96 -6.33 -18.55
C ILE A 323 -0.17 -5.37 -18.17
N THR A 324 0.10 -4.07 -18.31
CA THR A 324 -0.89 -3.00 -18.16
C THR A 324 -0.84 -2.11 -19.40
N LEU A 325 -2.02 -1.89 -20.00
CA LEU A 325 -2.21 -0.91 -21.06
C LEU A 325 -2.97 0.28 -20.50
N GLY A 326 -2.36 1.47 -20.52
CA GLY A 326 -2.95 2.70 -20.03
C GLY A 326 -3.32 3.67 -21.14
N LEU A 327 -4.47 4.32 -21.04
CA LEU A 327 -4.88 5.41 -21.91
C LEU A 327 -4.22 6.72 -21.50
N ALA A 328 -4.13 7.66 -22.43
CA ALA A 328 -3.61 9.00 -22.16
C ALA A 328 -4.59 9.81 -21.30
N LYS A 329 -4.04 10.73 -20.46
CA LYS A 329 -4.83 11.72 -19.70
C LYS A 329 -5.83 12.47 -20.62
N PRO A 330 -6.96 13.02 -20.15
CA PRO A 330 -7.23 13.37 -18.74
C PRO A 330 -7.88 12.25 -17.91
N ILE A 331 -8.39 11.20 -18.51
CA ILE A 331 -9.07 10.11 -17.81
C ILE A 331 -8.08 8.96 -17.66
N LEU A 332 -7.85 8.53 -16.42
CA LEU A 332 -7.09 7.33 -16.20
C LEU A 332 -7.98 6.12 -16.48
N ALA A 333 -7.63 5.38 -17.52
CA ALA A 333 -8.24 4.08 -17.78
C ALA A 333 -7.13 3.08 -18.14
N GLU A 334 -7.15 1.92 -17.49
CA GLU A 334 -6.15 0.88 -17.65
C GLU A 334 -6.80 -0.49 -17.84
N LEU A 335 -6.22 -1.28 -18.72
CA LEU A 335 -6.46 -2.71 -18.84
C LEU A 335 -5.24 -3.44 -18.27
N ARG A 336 -5.45 -4.25 -17.23
CA ARG A 336 -4.43 -5.06 -16.57
C ARG A 336 -4.70 -6.53 -16.83
N ILE A 337 -3.68 -7.27 -17.24
CA ILE A 337 -3.73 -8.72 -17.43
C ILE A 337 -2.61 -9.31 -16.60
N ASN A 338 -2.96 -10.12 -15.59
CA ASN A 338 -2.02 -10.72 -14.67
C ASN A 338 -2.23 -12.23 -14.61
N TYR A 339 -1.13 -12.99 -14.54
CA TYR A 339 -1.17 -14.40 -14.18
C TYR A 339 -0.47 -14.58 -12.84
N GLU A 340 -1.17 -15.19 -11.88
CA GLU A 340 -0.68 -15.47 -10.53
C GLU A 340 -0.43 -16.97 -10.38
N LYS A 341 0.81 -17.37 -10.09
CA LYS A 341 1.22 -18.73 -9.78
C LYS A 341 1.51 -18.86 -8.30
N TYR A 342 0.80 -19.75 -7.63
CA TYR A 342 0.93 -20.00 -6.20
C TYR A 342 1.76 -21.23 -5.91
N PHE A 343 2.50 -21.21 -4.79
CA PHE A 343 3.24 -22.33 -4.23
C PHE A 343 2.92 -22.38 -2.73
N HIS A 344 2.33 -23.48 -2.30
CA HIS A 344 1.93 -23.70 -0.91
C HIS A 344 2.78 -24.76 -0.27
N ARG A 345 3.08 -24.58 1.03
CA ARG A 345 3.70 -25.64 1.82
C ARG A 345 2.72 -26.78 2.05
N ASP A 346 1.46 -26.47 2.29
CA ASP A 346 0.38 -27.41 2.51
C ASP A 346 -0.82 -27.05 1.64
N TRP A 347 -1.26 -27.97 0.81
CA TRP A 347 -2.39 -27.78 -0.11
C TRP A 347 -3.74 -28.18 0.52
N SER A 348 -3.76 -28.78 1.71
CA SER A 348 -5.00 -29.28 2.34
C SER A 348 -5.91 -28.19 2.91
N SER A 349 -5.36 -27.01 3.19
CA SER A 349 -6.06 -25.88 3.83
C SER A 349 -6.18 -24.62 2.96
N ILE A 350 -6.17 -24.77 1.64
CA ILE A 350 -6.13 -23.63 0.72
C ILE A 350 -7.53 -23.11 0.42
N GLY A 351 -7.72 -21.81 0.63
CA GLY A 351 -8.91 -21.12 0.16
C GLY A 351 -8.98 -21.00 -1.35
N ALA A 352 -10.19 -20.94 -1.91
CA ALA A 352 -10.40 -20.82 -3.36
C ALA A 352 -9.67 -19.59 -3.97
N ASP A 353 -9.44 -18.54 -3.18
CA ASP A 353 -8.76 -17.33 -3.64
C ASP A 353 -7.23 -17.45 -3.72
N ASP A 354 -6.66 -18.53 -3.21
CA ASP A 354 -5.20 -18.75 -3.13
C ASP A 354 -4.71 -19.80 -4.16
N ASN A 355 -5.48 -20.04 -5.22
CA ASN A 355 -5.11 -20.89 -6.35
C ASN A 355 -4.53 -20.07 -7.51
N ASP A 356 -3.83 -20.75 -8.43
CA ASP A 356 -3.36 -20.13 -9.66
C ASP A 356 -4.52 -19.48 -10.41
N LYS A 357 -4.29 -18.30 -10.97
CA LYS A 357 -5.34 -17.60 -11.70
C LYS A 357 -4.84 -16.66 -12.78
N LEU A 358 -5.61 -16.56 -13.84
CA LEU A 358 -5.57 -15.46 -14.79
C LEU A 358 -6.53 -14.38 -14.29
N VAL A 359 -6.07 -13.14 -14.25
CA VAL A 359 -6.87 -11.98 -13.86
C VAL A 359 -6.83 -10.96 -14.98
N ILE A 360 -8.00 -10.53 -15.45
CA ILE A 360 -8.17 -9.43 -16.41
C ILE A 360 -8.96 -8.35 -15.68
N GLU A 361 -8.38 -7.16 -15.53
CA GLU A 361 -8.98 -6.06 -14.79
C GLU A 361 -9.06 -4.81 -15.64
N ILE A 362 -10.19 -4.11 -15.55
CA ILE A 362 -10.38 -2.76 -16.09
C ILE A 362 -10.46 -1.79 -14.90
N VAL A 363 -9.66 -0.73 -14.98
CA VAL A 363 -9.64 0.36 -14.00
C VAL A 363 -10.04 1.64 -14.70
N ALA A 364 -10.93 2.41 -14.10
CA ALA A 364 -11.26 3.76 -14.54
C ALA A 364 -11.27 4.70 -13.33
N ARG A 365 -10.67 5.90 -13.49
CA ARG A 365 -10.65 6.99 -12.51
C ARG A 365 -11.07 8.29 -13.18
N PHE A 366 -11.89 9.08 -12.50
CA PHE A 366 -12.29 10.44 -12.88
C PHE A 366 -12.26 11.38 -11.69
#